data_ef64f3644ab207d4ba20cf6ef60b3769
#
_entry.id   ef64f3644ab207d4ba20cf6ef60b3769
#
_cell.length_a   1.000
_cell.length_b   1.000
_cell.length_c   1.000
_cell.angle_alpha   90.00
_cell.angle_beta   90.00
_cell.angle_gamma   90.00
#
_symmetry.space_group_name_H-M   'P 1'
#
loop_
_entity.id
_entity.type
_entity.pdbx_description
1 polymer ?
#
loop_
_entity_poly.entity_id
_entity_poly.type
_entity_poly.pdbx_seq_one_letter_code
_entity_poly.pdbx_strand_id
1 'polypeptide(L)'
;MQTLYWPNEMNTDMQIQKKLIPFCCSLVLLTSCGSEVRRNPGRIYMPDMAYSRAYETYAETPEMREELLKKGIHYSNIPVAGTLKRGAMIPFDIPKDAPGDTTNYVASKAVPNPLPEMDEATMTEAHRLYLVNCAICHGSNLDGNGPLYRGGEGPYPAKPATLVGDAKIEAIPAGQMFYVATYGKNKMGSYASQLDTRQRWMVVSYIKSKQAAAHAAAGSQTDSTESKK
;
A
#
# COMPACT_ATOMS: atom_id res chain seq x y z
N MET A 1 42.01 71.01 -55.47
CA MET A 1 42.29 69.88 -54.57
C MET A 1 41.11 69.74 -53.64
N GLN A 2 40.20 68.80 -53.93
CA GLN A 2 39.07 68.43 -53.05
C GLN A 2 39.40 67.13 -52.37
N THR A 3 39.59 67.15 -51.08
CA THR A 3 39.74 65.94 -50.24
C THR A 3 38.36 65.35 -49.92
N LEU A 4 38.06 64.17 -50.46
CA LEU A 4 36.89 63.41 -50.13
C LEU A 4 37.00 62.84 -48.73
N TYR A 5 36.10 63.29 -47.86
CA TYR A 5 35.94 62.78 -46.47
C TYR A 5 34.99 61.59 -46.51
N TRP A 6 35.48 60.41 -46.21
CA TRP A 6 34.62 59.20 -46.02
C TRP A 6 34.14 59.15 -44.58
N PRO A 7 32.82 58.98 -44.34
CA PRO A 7 32.34 58.92 -42.95
C PRO A 7 32.70 57.58 -42.35
N ASN A 8 33.06 57.60 -41.10
CA ASN A 8 33.56 56.53 -40.24
C ASN A 8 32.39 55.65 -39.65
N GLU A 9 31.33 55.48 -40.42
CA GLU A 9 30.12 54.77 -39.95
C GLU A 9 30.22 53.22 -40.02
N MET A 10 31.12 52.67 -40.83
CA MET A 10 31.29 51.21 -40.97
C MET A 10 31.94 50.52 -39.76
N ASN A 11 32.55 51.27 -38.85
CA ASN A 11 33.28 50.67 -37.74
C ASN A 11 32.42 50.40 -36.49
N THR A 12 31.29 51.10 -36.35
CA THR A 12 30.35 50.92 -35.22
C THR A 12 29.49 49.67 -35.41
N ASP A 13 29.01 49.38 -36.61
CA ASP A 13 28.20 48.18 -36.88
C ASP A 13 29.02 46.90 -36.71
N MET A 14 30.26 46.88 -37.12
CA MET A 14 31.15 45.74 -36.97
C MET A 14 31.52 45.47 -35.51
N GLN A 15 31.59 46.49 -34.68
CA GLN A 15 31.86 46.38 -33.24
C GLN A 15 30.60 45.86 -32.49
N ILE A 16 29.41 46.26 -32.90
CA ILE A 16 28.14 45.77 -32.35
C ILE A 16 27.93 44.31 -32.72
N GLN A 17 28.17 43.90 -33.95
CA GLN A 17 28.10 42.51 -34.38
C GLN A 17 29.08 41.61 -33.63
N LYS A 18 30.34 42.05 -33.41
CA LYS A 18 31.33 41.27 -32.65
C LYS A 18 30.97 41.05 -31.18
N LYS A 19 30.14 41.91 -30.58
CA LYS A 19 29.63 41.74 -29.21
C LYS A 19 28.29 40.94 -29.15
N LEU A 20 27.47 41.06 -30.19
CA LEU A 20 26.18 40.36 -30.27
C LEU A 20 26.34 38.85 -30.49
N ILE A 21 27.31 38.45 -31.30
CA ILE A 21 27.54 37.02 -31.60
C ILE A 21 27.87 36.21 -30.34
N PRO A 22 28.82 36.57 -29.49
CA PRO A 22 29.11 35.81 -28.28
C PRO A 22 27.94 35.85 -27.26
N PHE A 23 27.18 36.96 -27.21
CA PHE A 23 26.00 37.06 -26.36
C PHE A 23 24.87 36.15 -26.81
N CYS A 24 24.56 36.08 -28.11
CA CYS A 24 23.58 35.12 -28.64
C CYS A 24 24.03 33.66 -28.47
N CYS A 25 25.32 33.36 -28.69
CA CYS A 25 25.86 32.04 -28.43
C CYS A 25 25.75 31.63 -26.95
N SER A 26 26.01 32.55 -26.03
CA SER A 26 25.84 32.32 -24.59
C SER A 26 24.39 32.10 -24.21
N LEU A 27 23.44 32.82 -24.82
CA LEU A 27 22.00 32.65 -24.56
C LEU A 27 21.49 31.27 -25.07
N VAL A 28 21.98 30.83 -26.24
CA VAL A 28 21.64 29.52 -26.81
C VAL A 28 22.21 28.37 -25.95
N LEU A 29 23.38 28.53 -25.38
CA LEU A 29 23.96 27.55 -24.46
C LEU A 29 23.18 27.45 -23.14
N LEU A 30 22.59 28.54 -22.64
CA LEU A 30 21.79 28.56 -21.43
C LEU A 30 20.40 27.92 -21.63
N THR A 31 19.85 27.98 -22.82
CA THR A 31 18.55 27.32 -23.13
C THR A 31 18.68 25.82 -23.44
N SER A 32 19.90 25.32 -23.65
CA SER A 32 20.18 23.91 -23.92
C SER A 32 20.06 23.00 -22.68
N CYS A 33 20.04 23.56 -21.47
CA CYS A 33 19.76 22.80 -20.24
C CYS A 33 18.25 22.73 -19.96
N GLY A 34 17.48 22.20 -20.89
CA GLY A 34 16.13 21.77 -20.63
C GLY A 34 16.16 20.58 -19.67
N SER A 35 15.66 20.78 -18.44
CA SER A 35 15.50 19.74 -17.42
C SER A 35 14.30 18.83 -17.69
N GLU A 36 14.00 18.54 -18.95
CA GLU A 36 13.06 17.47 -19.24
C GLU A 36 13.68 16.15 -18.79
N VAL A 37 13.05 15.56 -17.79
CA VAL A 37 13.34 14.18 -17.39
C VAL A 37 13.21 13.33 -18.65
N ARG A 38 14.35 12.95 -19.24
CA ARG A 38 14.37 12.08 -20.42
C ARG A 38 13.74 10.75 -20.04
N ARG A 39 12.46 10.58 -20.39
CA ARG A 39 11.77 9.30 -20.27
C ARG A 39 12.26 8.29 -21.31
N ASN A 40 12.98 8.77 -22.32
CA ASN A 40 13.70 7.93 -23.27
C ASN A 40 15.17 7.85 -22.85
N PRO A 41 15.69 6.67 -22.56
CA PRO A 41 17.08 6.51 -22.08
C PRO A 41 18.13 6.80 -23.15
N GLY A 42 17.74 7.30 -24.32
CA GLY A 42 18.65 7.65 -25.40
C GLY A 42 19.22 6.43 -26.11
N ARG A 43 20.49 6.49 -26.53
CA ARG A 43 21.19 5.36 -27.13
C ARG A 43 21.60 4.40 -26.00
N ILE A 44 21.03 3.20 -26.03
CA ILE A 44 21.28 2.16 -25.04
C ILE A 44 22.16 1.11 -25.68
N TYR A 45 23.18 0.67 -24.95
CA TYR A 45 23.96 -0.51 -25.33
C TYR A 45 23.04 -1.75 -25.19
N MET A 46 22.92 -2.53 -26.23
CA MET A 46 22.04 -3.72 -26.31
C MET A 46 20.56 -3.37 -26.03
N PRO A 47 19.89 -2.57 -26.84
CA PRO A 47 18.53 -2.08 -26.60
C PRO A 47 17.50 -3.22 -26.45
N ASP A 48 17.72 -4.38 -27.08
CA ASP A 48 16.82 -5.54 -27.01
C ASP A 48 16.83 -6.20 -25.61
N MET A 49 17.82 -5.88 -24.78
CA MET A 49 17.91 -6.37 -23.41
C MET A 49 17.38 -5.36 -22.37
N ALA A 50 17.13 -4.12 -22.79
CA ALA A 50 16.67 -3.04 -21.90
C ALA A 50 15.14 -3.01 -21.75
N TYR A 51 14.41 -3.46 -22.76
CA TYR A 51 12.96 -3.48 -22.79
C TYR A 51 12.44 -4.83 -23.23
N SER A 52 11.50 -5.38 -22.48
CA SER A 52 10.75 -6.54 -22.90
C SER A 52 9.89 -6.18 -24.13
N ARG A 53 9.89 -7.05 -25.15
CA ARG A 53 8.93 -6.97 -26.27
C ARG A 53 7.61 -7.63 -25.93
N ALA A 54 7.58 -8.41 -24.83
CA ALA A 54 6.36 -9.01 -24.33
C ALA A 54 5.52 -7.98 -23.59
N TYR A 55 4.22 -8.12 -23.66
CA TYR A 55 3.30 -7.34 -22.85
C TYR A 55 3.39 -7.81 -21.38
N GLU A 56 3.78 -6.92 -20.51
CA GLU A 56 3.88 -7.18 -19.08
C GLU A 56 2.63 -6.67 -18.35
N THR A 57 2.20 -7.38 -17.32
CA THR A 57 0.92 -7.15 -16.64
C THR A 57 0.75 -5.71 -16.12
N TYR A 58 1.84 -5.06 -15.73
CA TYR A 58 1.81 -3.72 -15.12
C TYR A 58 2.57 -2.66 -15.93
N ALA A 59 2.89 -2.95 -17.20
CA ALA A 59 3.61 -2.00 -18.05
C ALA A 59 2.74 -0.84 -18.56
N GLU A 60 1.41 -0.96 -18.45
CA GLU A 60 0.47 0.01 -18.97
C GLU A 60 0.34 1.22 -18.04
N THR A 61 0.72 2.39 -18.53
CA THR A 61 0.40 3.65 -17.84
C THR A 61 -1.03 4.14 -18.21
N PRO A 62 -1.66 5.00 -17.39
CA PRO A 62 -2.98 5.56 -17.73
C PRO A 62 -3.02 6.25 -19.11
N GLU A 63 -1.95 6.99 -19.47
CA GLU A 63 -1.84 7.69 -20.74
C GLU A 63 -1.73 6.70 -21.91
N MET A 64 -0.91 5.67 -21.76
CA MET A 64 -0.76 4.59 -22.75
C MET A 64 -2.07 3.85 -22.96
N ARG A 65 -2.80 3.57 -21.89
CA ARG A 65 -4.13 2.94 -21.96
C ARG A 65 -5.11 3.78 -22.77
N GLU A 66 -5.17 5.09 -22.52
CA GLU A 66 -6.05 5.99 -23.24
C GLU A 66 -5.71 6.05 -24.73
N GLU A 67 -4.43 6.09 -25.08
CA GLU A 67 -3.95 6.08 -26.46
C GLU A 67 -4.29 4.76 -27.18
N LEU A 68 -4.10 3.62 -26.51
CA LEU A 68 -4.44 2.31 -27.04
C LEU A 68 -5.95 2.15 -27.26
N LEU A 69 -6.77 2.64 -26.29
CA LEU A 69 -8.22 2.64 -26.41
C LEU A 69 -8.72 3.47 -27.58
N LYS A 70 -8.11 4.63 -27.87
CA LYS A 70 -8.40 5.45 -29.08
C LYS A 70 -8.13 4.68 -30.38
N LYS A 71 -7.17 3.74 -30.34
CA LYS A 71 -6.84 2.85 -31.46
C LYS A 71 -7.69 1.56 -31.48
N GLY A 72 -8.66 1.41 -30.58
CA GLY A 72 -9.48 0.20 -30.44
C GLY A 72 -8.73 -1.00 -29.87
N ILE A 73 -7.58 -0.78 -29.25
CA ILE A 73 -6.75 -1.84 -28.64
C ILE A 73 -7.06 -1.91 -27.16
N HIS A 74 -7.60 -3.04 -26.72
CA HIS A 74 -7.85 -3.34 -25.32
C HIS A 74 -6.69 -4.15 -24.75
N TYR A 75 -5.70 -3.49 -24.15
CA TYR A 75 -4.52 -4.14 -23.59
C TYR A 75 -4.87 -4.98 -22.35
N SER A 76 -5.60 -4.38 -21.40
CA SER A 76 -6.17 -5.09 -20.26
C SER A 76 -7.59 -4.61 -20.02
N ASN A 77 -8.53 -5.55 -19.96
CA ASN A 77 -9.92 -5.24 -19.64
C ASN A 77 -10.13 -5.22 -18.13
N ILE A 78 -10.64 -4.12 -17.62
CA ILE A 78 -11.12 -4.05 -16.25
C ILE A 78 -12.37 -4.92 -16.15
N PRO A 79 -12.49 -5.80 -15.15
CA PRO A 79 -13.71 -6.57 -14.94
C PRO A 79 -14.94 -5.66 -14.85
N VAL A 80 -16.08 -6.16 -15.35
CA VAL A 80 -17.35 -5.42 -15.22
C VAL A 80 -17.62 -5.13 -13.75
N ALA A 81 -18.01 -3.89 -13.44
CA ALA A 81 -18.31 -3.49 -12.07
C ALA A 81 -19.36 -4.42 -11.44
N GLY A 82 -19.13 -4.84 -10.20
CA GLY A 82 -19.99 -5.78 -9.48
C GLY A 82 -19.71 -7.27 -9.76
N THR A 83 -18.76 -7.60 -10.65
CA THR A 83 -18.37 -9.00 -10.84
C THR A 83 -17.43 -9.48 -9.74
N LEU A 84 -17.63 -10.72 -9.30
CA LEU A 84 -16.78 -11.39 -8.33
C LEU A 84 -15.93 -12.46 -9.03
N LYS A 85 -14.68 -12.57 -8.61
CA LYS A 85 -13.80 -13.66 -9.03
C LYS A 85 -14.41 -14.99 -8.64
N ARG A 86 -14.38 -15.98 -9.54
CA ARG A 86 -14.86 -17.34 -9.24
C ARG A 86 -14.11 -17.92 -8.03
N GLY A 87 -14.86 -18.41 -7.03
CA GLY A 87 -14.31 -18.93 -5.78
C GLY A 87 -13.96 -17.88 -4.73
N ALA A 88 -14.14 -16.60 -5.02
CA ALA A 88 -14.02 -15.57 -4.00
C ALA A 88 -15.24 -15.57 -3.07
N MET A 89 -15.01 -15.22 -1.81
CA MET A 89 -16.11 -14.94 -0.88
C MET A 89 -16.84 -13.66 -1.28
N ILE A 90 -18.13 -13.59 -0.93
CA ILE A 90 -18.92 -12.37 -1.05
C ILE A 90 -18.19 -11.24 -0.30
N PRO A 91 -18.08 -10.05 -0.89
CA PRO A 91 -17.48 -8.89 -0.23
C PRO A 91 -18.22 -8.57 1.08
N PHE A 92 -17.50 -7.97 2.00
CA PHE A 92 -18.08 -7.43 3.22
C PHE A 92 -18.97 -6.23 2.86
N ASP A 93 -20.25 -6.29 3.21
CA ASP A 93 -21.28 -5.36 2.78
C ASP A 93 -21.36 -4.08 3.62
N ILE A 94 -20.74 -4.06 4.81
CA ILE A 94 -20.69 -2.87 5.66
C ILE A 94 -19.61 -1.94 5.12
N PRO A 95 -19.95 -0.71 4.70
CA PRO A 95 -18.99 0.24 4.16
C PRO A 95 -18.07 0.81 5.24
N LYS A 96 -16.98 1.44 4.81
CA LYS A 96 -16.09 2.18 5.69
C LYS A 96 -16.78 3.41 6.28
N ASP A 97 -16.59 3.66 7.57
CA ASP A 97 -17.05 4.90 8.21
C ASP A 97 -16.35 6.13 7.66
N ALA A 98 -17.07 7.25 7.62
CA ALA A 98 -16.48 8.56 7.38
C ALA A 98 -15.53 8.95 8.54
N PRO A 99 -14.57 9.85 8.32
CA PRO A 99 -13.73 10.35 9.40
C PRO A 99 -14.55 10.91 10.57
N GLY A 100 -14.34 10.36 11.76
CA GLY A 100 -15.05 10.75 12.99
C GLY A 100 -16.36 9.98 13.24
N ASP A 101 -16.85 9.20 12.28
CA ASP A 101 -18.01 8.32 12.46
C ASP A 101 -17.56 6.91 12.90
N THR A 102 -18.43 6.20 13.62
CA THR A 102 -18.23 4.82 14.08
C THR A 102 -19.48 3.96 13.91
N THR A 103 -20.46 4.43 13.17
CA THR A 103 -21.76 3.76 12.99
C THR A 103 -21.58 2.38 12.39
N ASN A 104 -20.85 2.27 11.30
CA ASN A 104 -20.59 1.01 10.62
C ASN A 104 -19.65 0.09 11.42
N TYR A 105 -18.67 0.67 12.10
CA TYR A 105 -17.82 -0.09 13.04
C TYR A 105 -18.66 -0.71 14.16
N VAL A 106 -19.66 -0.01 14.68
CA VAL A 106 -20.59 -0.55 15.69
C VAL A 106 -21.52 -1.60 15.06
N ALA A 107 -22.07 -1.34 13.89
CA ALA A 107 -22.94 -2.29 13.17
C ALA A 107 -22.21 -3.61 12.85
N SER A 108 -20.91 -3.55 12.59
CA SER A 108 -20.12 -4.75 12.30
C SER A 108 -20.04 -5.77 13.45
N LYS A 109 -20.43 -5.39 14.68
CA LYS A 109 -20.58 -6.31 15.82
C LYS A 109 -21.52 -7.48 15.52
N ALA A 110 -22.58 -7.20 14.78
CA ALA A 110 -23.61 -8.18 14.44
C ALA A 110 -23.19 -9.17 13.35
N VAL A 111 -22.08 -8.92 12.66
CA VAL A 111 -21.63 -9.79 11.56
C VAL A 111 -20.96 -11.04 12.12
N PRO A 112 -21.54 -12.23 11.91
CA PRO A 112 -20.92 -13.48 12.33
C PRO A 112 -19.74 -13.82 11.41
N ASN A 113 -18.83 -14.64 11.91
CA ASN A 113 -17.79 -15.21 11.07
C ASN A 113 -18.43 -16.22 10.09
N PRO A 114 -18.29 -16.04 8.78
CA PRO A 114 -18.90 -16.92 7.78
C PRO A 114 -18.10 -18.19 7.52
N LEU A 115 -16.89 -18.32 8.07
CA LEU A 115 -16.07 -19.51 7.88
C LEU A 115 -16.58 -20.64 8.80
N PRO A 116 -16.61 -21.87 8.29
CA PRO A 116 -16.82 -23.05 9.14
C PRO A 116 -15.62 -23.21 10.11
N GLU A 117 -15.75 -24.14 11.03
CA GLU A 117 -14.60 -24.55 11.84
C GLU A 117 -13.43 -24.95 10.95
N MET A 118 -12.26 -24.38 11.24
CA MET A 118 -11.08 -24.58 10.40
C MET A 118 -10.37 -25.87 10.80
N ASP A 119 -10.02 -26.65 9.81
CA ASP A 119 -9.11 -27.78 9.96
C ASP A 119 -7.69 -27.33 10.31
N GLU A 120 -6.83 -28.27 10.70
CA GLU A 120 -5.46 -28.00 11.12
C GLU A 120 -4.64 -27.33 10.00
N ALA A 121 -4.82 -27.76 8.76
CA ALA A 121 -4.10 -27.19 7.62
C ALA A 121 -4.51 -25.72 7.39
N THR A 122 -5.80 -25.43 7.43
CA THR A 122 -6.33 -24.05 7.31
C THR A 122 -5.90 -23.18 8.49
N MET A 123 -5.88 -23.74 9.71
CA MET A 123 -5.40 -23.01 10.89
C MET A 123 -3.91 -22.71 10.82
N THR A 124 -3.11 -23.63 10.30
CA THR A 124 -1.67 -23.41 10.04
C THR A 124 -1.45 -22.28 9.04
N GLU A 125 -2.23 -22.26 7.96
CA GLU A 125 -2.17 -21.16 6.99
C GLU A 125 -2.64 -19.83 7.60
N ALA A 126 -3.70 -19.83 8.39
CA ALA A 126 -4.15 -18.64 9.12
C ALA A 126 -3.08 -18.09 10.06
N HIS A 127 -2.36 -18.97 10.77
CA HIS A 127 -1.22 -18.60 11.59
C HIS A 127 -0.09 -17.97 10.75
N ARG A 128 0.25 -18.60 9.61
CA ARG A 128 1.26 -18.04 8.70
C ARG A 128 0.86 -16.64 8.20
N LEU A 129 -0.39 -16.46 7.79
CA LEU A 129 -0.92 -15.16 7.37
C LEU A 129 -0.83 -14.10 8.49
N TYR A 130 -1.13 -14.51 9.74
CA TYR A 130 -0.96 -13.65 10.90
C TYR A 130 0.50 -13.24 11.10
N LEU A 131 1.43 -14.20 11.07
CA LEU A 131 2.85 -13.92 11.24
C LEU A 131 3.41 -12.96 10.19
N VAL A 132 3.00 -13.12 8.94
CA VAL A 132 3.48 -12.29 7.82
C VAL A 132 2.92 -10.87 7.87
N ASN A 133 1.63 -10.71 8.22
CA ASN A 133 0.95 -9.44 8.06
C ASN A 133 0.71 -8.69 9.38
N CYS A 134 0.54 -9.38 10.49
CA CYS A 134 0.04 -8.80 11.75
C CYS A 134 1.11 -8.78 12.86
N ALA A 135 1.95 -9.82 12.92
CA ALA A 135 2.90 -10.01 14.01
C ALA A 135 3.98 -8.92 14.07
N ILE A 136 4.26 -8.26 12.96
CA ILE A 136 5.21 -7.13 12.92
C ILE A 136 4.83 -6.01 13.91
N CYS A 137 3.52 -5.82 14.15
CA CYS A 137 2.99 -4.89 15.15
C CYS A 137 2.52 -5.61 16.41
N HIS A 138 1.69 -6.67 16.25
CA HIS A 138 0.99 -7.33 17.36
C HIS A 138 1.81 -8.41 18.08
N GLY A 139 3.03 -8.69 17.63
CA GLY A 139 3.88 -9.75 18.19
C GLY A 139 3.46 -11.15 17.74
N SER A 140 4.40 -12.09 17.70
CA SER A 140 4.12 -13.51 17.41
C SER A 140 3.25 -14.16 18.50
N ASN A 141 3.33 -13.64 19.73
CA ASN A 141 2.56 -14.10 20.88
C ASN A 141 1.23 -13.37 21.07
N LEU A 142 0.82 -12.51 20.15
CA LEU A 142 -0.41 -11.70 20.21
C LEU A 142 -0.44 -10.70 21.38
N ASP A 143 0.71 -10.37 21.96
CA ASP A 143 0.91 -9.53 23.15
C ASP A 143 1.08 -8.03 22.86
N GLY A 144 1.04 -7.64 21.59
CA GLY A 144 1.26 -6.25 21.15
C GLY A 144 2.75 -5.85 21.18
N ASN A 145 3.66 -6.78 21.33
CA ASN A 145 5.10 -6.52 21.39
C ASN A 145 5.82 -6.99 20.12
N GLY A 146 5.33 -6.54 18.97
CA GLY A 146 5.98 -6.82 17.70
C GLY A 146 7.26 -5.99 17.47
N PRO A 147 8.04 -6.33 16.43
CA PRO A 147 9.29 -5.66 16.08
C PRO A 147 9.18 -4.14 15.92
N LEU A 148 8.04 -3.62 15.51
CA LEU A 148 7.84 -2.17 15.37
C LEU A 148 7.65 -1.45 16.71
N TYR A 149 7.21 -2.14 17.77
CA TYR A 149 7.09 -1.55 19.11
C TYR A 149 8.28 -1.89 20.00
N ARG A 150 8.68 -3.15 20.08
CA ARG A 150 9.87 -3.67 20.79
C ARG A 150 9.97 -3.11 22.23
N GLY A 151 8.90 -3.25 23.00
CA GLY A 151 8.87 -2.74 24.37
C GLY A 151 8.94 -1.21 24.52
N GLY A 152 8.76 -0.45 23.45
CA GLY A 152 8.91 1.00 23.39
C GLY A 152 10.22 1.48 22.75
N GLU A 153 11.13 0.58 22.41
CA GLU A 153 12.40 0.89 21.74
C GLU A 153 12.30 0.87 20.21
N GLY A 154 11.14 0.46 19.69
CA GLY A 154 10.88 0.41 18.25
C GLY A 154 10.51 1.77 17.66
N PRO A 155 10.37 1.85 16.32
CA PRO A 155 9.99 3.09 15.64
C PRO A 155 8.55 3.54 15.94
N TYR A 156 7.70 2.68 16.51
CA TYR A 156 6.35 3.03 16.96
C TYR A 156 6.33 3.33 18.46
N PRO A 157 5.98 4.57 18.86
CA PRO A 157 6.02 4.97 20.26
C PRO A 157 4.85 4.41 21.09
N ALA A 158 3.77 3.97 20.42
CA ALA A 158 2.58 3.47 21.10
C ALA A 158 2.46 1.95 20.92
N LYS A 159 2.20 1.24 22.01
CA LYS A 159 1.98 -0.21 22.01
C LYS A 159 0.74 -0.56 21.18
N PRO A 160 0.85 -1.45 20.19
CA PRO A 160 -0.30 -2.02 19.52
C PRO A 160 -1.20 -2.79 20.49
N ALA A 161 -2.47 -3.00 20.10
CA ALA A 161 -3.41 -3.75 20.93
C ALA A 161 -2.87 -5.15 21.28
N THR A 162 -2.92 -5.51 22.53
CA THR A 162 -2.68 -6.85 23.03
C THR A 162 -3.88 -7.71 22.65
N LEU A 163 -3.69 -8.63 21.71
CA LEU A 163 -4.80 -9.41 21.15
C LEU A 163 -5.22 -10.58 22.05
N VAL A 164 -4.30 -11.07 22.89
CA VAL A 164 -4.55 -12.11 23.92
C VAL A 164 -4.03 -11.59 25.25
N GLY A 165 -4.87 -11.69 26.29
CA GLY A 165 -4.57 -11.20 27.63
C GLY A 165 -5.11 -9.80 27.97
N ASP A 166 -5.83 -9.14 27.05
CA ASP A 166 -6.59 -7.92 27.32
C ASP A 166 -8.10 -8.18 27.17
N ALA A 167 -8.81 -8.23 28.28
CA ALA A 167 -10.24 -8.52 28.33
C ALA A 167 -11.09 -7.58 27.44
N LYS A 168 -10.68 -6.31 27.24
CA LYS A 168 -11.40 -5.37 26.39
C LYS A 168 -11.26 -5.73 24.91
N ILE A 169 -10.07 -6.17 24.51
CA ILE A 169 -9.79 -6.57 23.13
C ILE A 169 -10.40 -7.95 22.85
N GLU A 170 -10.37 -8.86 23.80
CA GLU A 170 -10.95 -10.20 23.66
C GLU A 170 -12.48 -10.16 23.57
N ALA A 171 -13.12 -9.17 24.22
CA ALA A 171 -14.57 -8.94 24.11
C ALA A 171 -15.00 -8.39 22.75
N ILE A 172 -14.09 -7.97 21.88
CA ILE A 172 -14.42 -7.48 20.54
C ILE A 172 -14.93 -8.64 19.67
N PRO A 173 -16.14 -8.57 19.11
CA PRO A 173 -16.66 -9.61 18.22
C PRO A 173 -15.83 -9.76 16.94
N ALA A 174 -15.90 -10.96 16.34
CA ALA A 174 -15.16 -11.28 15.12
C ALA A 174 -15.46 -10.31 13.96
N GLY A 175 -16.71 -9.90 13.79
CA GLY A 175 -17.10 -8.92 12.76
C GLY A 175 -16.43 -7.55 12.92
N GLN A 176 -16.27 -7.06 14.15
CA GLN A 176 -15.54 -5.82 14.39
C GLN A 176 -14.03 -5.97 14.13
N MET A 177 -13.44 -7.11 14.50
CA MET A 177 -12.04 -7.40 14.17
C MET A 177 -11.84 -7.44 12.65
N PHE A 178 -12.78 -8.05 11.95
CA PHE A 178 -12.76 -8.11 10.49
C PHE A 178 -12.91 -6.72 9.86
N TYR A 179 -13.81 -5.87 10.38
CA TYR A 179 -13.95 -4.49 9.95
C TYR A 179 -12.63 -3.71 10.10
N VAL A 180 -11.97 -3.84 11.25
CA VAL A 180 -10.66 -3.19 11.51
C VAL A 180 -9.59 -3.72 10.57
N ALA A 181 -9.52 -5.02 10.33
CA ALA A 181 -8.57 -5.60 9.37
C ALA A 181 -8.85 -5.13 7.93
N THR A 182 -10.12 -4.87 7.59
CA THR A 182 -10.54 -4.44 6.25
C THR A 182 -10.25 -2.96 6.00
N TYR A 183 -10.59 -2.09 6.93
CA TYR A 183 -10.57 -0.64 6.71
C TYR A 183 -9.47 0.09 7.47
N GLY A 184 -8.85 -0.59 8.42
CA GLY A 184 -7.92 0.02 9.37
C GLY A 184 -8.64 0.74 10.51
N LYS A 185 -7.90 1.08 11.55
CA LYS A 185 -8.36 1.91 12.68
C LYS A 185 -7.18 2.62 13.32
N ASN A 186 -7.29 3.94 13.51
CA ASN A 186 -6.23 4.77 14.09
C ASN A 186 -4.90 4.64 13.31
N LYS A 187 -3.88 4.07 13.94
CA LYS A 187 -2.56 3.83 13.33
C LYS A 187 -2.47 2.53 12.52
N MET A 188 -3.46 1.66 12.66
CA MET A 188 -3.52 0.41 11.88
C MET A 188 -4.07 0.70 10.48
N GLY A 189 -3.30 0.38 9.45
CA GLY A 189 -3.73 0.50 8.06
C GLY A 189 -4.72 -0.59 7.64
N SER A 190 -5.31 -0.42 6.45
CA SER A 190 -6.14 -1.44 5.79
C SER A 190 -5.29 -2.59 5.27
N TYR A 191 -5.75 -3.80 5.45
CA TYR A 191 -5.15 -5.03 4.90
C TYR A 191 -5.96 -5.62 3.72
N ALA A 192 -6.93 -4.85 3.20
CA ALA A 192 -7.77 -5.31 2.09
C ALA A 192 -6.99 -5.53 0.78
N SER A 193 -5.85 -4.87 0.61
CA SER A 193 -4.99 -5.03 -0.57
C SER A 193 -4.02 -6.22 -0.45
N GLN A 194 -3.63 -6.61 0.77
CA GLN A 194 -2.69 -7.70 1.02
C GLN A 194 -3.38 -9.04 1.22
N LEU A 195 -4.58 -9.03 1.81
CA LEU A 195 -5.35 -10.21 2.17
C LEU A 195 -6.72 -10.17 1.52
N ASP A 196 -7.13 -11.24 0.88
CA ASP A 196 -8.50 -11.38 0.40
C ASP A 196 -9.52 -11.52 1.56
N THR A 197 -10.80 -11.50 1.24
CA THR A 197 -11.87 -11.58 2.24
C THR A 197 -11.77 -12.86 3.09
N ARG A 198 -11.50 -14.01 2.46
CA ARG A 198 -11.34 -15.29 3.16
C ARG A 198 -10.13 -15.28 4.09
N GLN A 199 -9.00 -14.81 3.61
CA GLN A 199 -7.74 -14.73 4.39
C GLN A 199 -7.88 -13.84 5.61
N ARG A 200 -8.56 -12.70 5.49
CA ARG A 200 -8.84 -11.82 6.64
C ARG A 200 -9.70 -12.51 7.70
N TRP A 201 -10.74 -13.25 7.28
CA TRP A 201 -11.55 -14.05 8.20
C TRP A 201 -10.74 -15.19 8.84
N MET A 202 -9.85 -15.84 8.09
CA MET A 202 -8.95 -16.86 8.65
C MET A 202 -8.06 -16.28 9.75
N VAL A 203 -7.47 -15.10 9.54
CA VAL A 203 -6.65 -14.41 10.56
C VAL A 203 -7.49 -14.07 11.80
N VAL A 204 -8.71 -13.56 11.62
CA VAL A 204 -9.61 -13.27 12.75
C VAL A 204 -9.96 -14.55 13.51
N SER A 205 -10.26 -15.65 12.82
CA SER A 205 -10.53 -16.96 13.43
C SER A 205 -9.35 -17.48 14.22
N TYR A 206 -8.13 -17.34 13.67
CA TYR A 206 -6.89 -17.69 14.38
C TYR A 206 -6.74 -16.90 15.68
N ILE A 207 -6.94 -15.58 15.66
CA ILE A 207 -6.86 -14.74 16.86
C ILE A 207 -7.90 -15.21 17.90
N LYS A 208 -9.15 -15.44 17.47
CA LYS A 208 -10.23 -15.90 18.35
C LYS A 208 -9.95 -17.29 18.96
N SER A 209 -9.34 -18.20 18.20
CA SER A 209 -8.95 -19.51 18.72
C SER A 209 -7.87 -19.40 19.80
N LYS A 210 -6.91 -18.46 19.63
CA LYS A 210 -5.89 -18.22 20.66
C LYS A 210 -6.45 -17.57 21.92
N GLN A 211 -7.41 -16.65 21.78
CA GLN A 211 -8.15 -16.09 22.92
C GLN A 211 -8.89 -17.18 23.69
N ALA A 212 -9.63 -18.05 22.99
CA ALA A 212 -10.35 -19.16 23.61
C ALA A 212 -9.41 -20.14 24.34
N ALA A 213 -8.28 -20.50 23.73
CA ALA A 213 -7.28 -21.36 24.34
C ALA A 213 -6.67 -20.75 25.61
N ALA A 214 -6.42 -19.44 25.64
CA ALA A 214 -5.92 -18.74 26.82
C ALA A 214 -6.94 -18.76 27.97
N HIS A 215 -8.23 -18.56 27.67
CA HIS A 215 -9.29 -18.65 28.67
C HIS A 215 -9.44 -20.07 29.24
N ALA A 216 -9.38 -21.10 28.39
CA ALA A 216 -9.43 -22.48 28.84
C ALA A 216 -8.25 -22.84 29.77
N ALA A 217 -7.05 -22.37 29.46
CA ALA A 217 -5.87 -22.58 30.30
C ALA A 217 -5.99 -21.85 31.66
N ALA A 218 -6.54 -20.66 31.70
CA ALA A 218 -6.79 -19.91 32.92
C ALA A 218 -7.84 -20.58 33.81
N GLY A 219 -8.94 -21.11 33.23
CA GLY A 219 -9.99 -21.81 33.95
C GLY A 219 -9.51 -23.13 34.61
N SER A 220 -8.61 -23.86 33.94
CA SER A 220 -8.08 -25.10 34.51
C SER A 220 -7.11 -24.89 35.69
N GLN A 221 -6.52 -23.70 35.83
CA GLN A 221 -5.66 -23.38 36.96
C GLN A 221 -6.43 -23.02 38.25
N THR A 222 -7.65 -22.49 38.13
CA THR A 222 -8.49 -22.14 39.28
C THR A 222 -9.09 -23.39 39.92
N ASP A 223 -9.42 -24.43 39.19
CA ASP A 223 -10.01 -25.66 39.71
C ASP A 223 -9.03 -26.55 40.50
N SER A 224 -7.73 -26.43 40.15
CA SER A 224 -6.68 -27.19 40.86
C SER A 224 -6.28 -26.59 42.21
N THR A 225 -6.64 -25.35 42.54
CA THR A 225 -6.38 -24.68 43.80
C THR A 225 -7.50 -24.86 44.81
N GLU A 226 -8.73 -25.15 44.39
CA GLU A 226 -9.86 -25.34 45.27
C GLU A 226 -9.97 -26.79 45.81
N SER A 227 -9.31 -27.75 45.15
CA SER A 227 -9.25 -29.15 45.59
C SER A 227 -8.19 -29.47 46.64
N LYS A 228 -7.47 -28.47 47.21
CA LYS A 228 -6.44 -28.61 48.23
C LYS A 228 -6.74 -27.87 49.56
N LYS A 229 -8.02 -27.76 49.88
CA LYS A 229 -8.43 -27.23 51.20
C LYS A 229 -9.22 -28.26 52.01
#